data_9779961cf4f23ced751800d741def907
#
_entry.id   9779961cf4f23ced751800d741def907
#
_cell.length_a   1.000
_cell.length_b   1.000
_cell.length_c   1.000
_cell.angle_alpha   90.00
_cell.angle_beta   90.00
_cell.angle_gamma   90.00
#
_symmetry.space_group_name_H-M   'P 1'
#
loop_
_entity.id
_entity.type
_entity.pdbx_description
1 polymer ?
#
loop_
_entity_poly.entity_id
_entity_poly.type
_entity_poly.pdbx_seq_one_letter_code
_entity_poly.pdbx_strand_id
1 'polypeptide(L)' 'MKSELVLDAKGLACPMPIVKTKKAIAGLESGQILEVHATDKGAKNDLQAWATSGGHELVKHEEEASVLKFWIQKG' A
#
# COMPACT_ATOMS: atom_id res chain seq x y z
N MET A 1 12.13 6.31 4.06
CA MET A 1 10.92 6.88 4.65
C MET A 1 10.45 6.01 5.81
N LYS A 2 10.09 6.61 6.90
CA LYS A 2 9.64 5.88 8.08
C LYS A 2 8.15 5.55 7.98
N SER A 3 7.81 4.26 8.20
CA SER A 3 6.42 3.82 8.20
C SER A 3 5.99 3.42 9.61
N GLU A 4 4.73 3.66 9.94
CA GLU A 4 4.15 3.26 11.22
C GLU A 4 3.74 1.81 11.23
N LEU A 5 3.43 1.25 10.06
CA LEU A 5 3.00 -0.13 9.92
C LEU A 5 3.51 -0.68 8.60
N VAL A 6 3.97 -1.93 8.62
CA VAL A 6 4.40 -2.65 7.42
C VAL A 6 3.44 -3.79 7.16
N LEU A 7 2.85 -3.80 5.97
CA LEU A 7 1.92 -4.84 5.54
C LEU A 7 2.61 -5.76 4.53
N ASP A 8 2.64 -7.04 4.82
CA ASP A 8 3.16 -8.04 3.90
C ASP A 8 2.00 -8.61 3.08
N ALA A 9 1.93 -8.19 1.82
CA ALA A 9 0.96 -8.69 0.85
C ALA A 9 1.64 -9.49 -0.27
N LYS A 10 2.86 -9.96 -0.03
CA LYS A 10 3.59 -10.76 -1.01
C LYS A 10 2.86 -12.09 -1.26
N GLY A 11 2.86 -12.53 -2.51
CA GLY A 11 2.20 -13.77 -2.90
C GLY A 11 0.70 -13.65 -3.09
N LEU A 12 0.11 -12.49 -2.86
CA LEU A 12 -1.32 -12.27 -3.03
C LEU A 12 -1.60 -11.64 -4.39
N ALA A 13 -2.66 -12.10 -5.03
CA ALA A 13 -3.13 -11.56 -6.30
C ALA A 13 -4.27 -10.58 -6.07
N CYS A 14 -4.46 -9.65 -7.03
CA CYS A 14 -5.57 -8.72 -7.01
C CYS A 14 -6.90 -9.49 -6.85
N PRO A 15 -7.84 -9.02 -6.00
CA PRO A 15 -7.82 -7.74 -5.29
C PRO A 15 -7.26 -7.80 -3.85
N MET A 16 -6.62 -8.91 -3.46
CA MET A 16 -6.24 -9.12 -2.07
C MET A 16 -5.24 -8.08 -1.51
N PRO A 17 -4.23 -7.61 -2.28
CA PRO A 17 -3.37 -6.56 -1.75
C PRO A 17 -4.15 -5.31 -1.33
N ILE A 18 -5.15 -4.92 -2.12
CA ILE A 18 -5.97 -3.76 -1.81
C ILE A 18 -6.85 -4.01 -0.60
N VAL A 19 -7.46 -5.19 -0.50
CA VAL A 19 -8.31 -5.55 0.65
C VAL A 19 -7.51 -5.48 1.94
N LYS A 20 -6.30 -6.04 1.94
CA LYS A 20 -5.45 -6.01 3.12
C LYS A 20 -4.97 -4.61 3.45
N THR A 21 -4.63 -3.82 2.44
CA THR A 21 -4.21 -2.43 2.62
C THR A 21 -5.35 -1.61 3.23
N LYS A 22 -6.55 -1.80 2.74
CA LYS A 22 -7.72 -1.10 3.28
C LYS A 22 -7.92 -1.41 4.76
N LYS A 23 -7.80 -2.66 5.15
CA LYS A 23 -7.95 -3.07 6.55
C LYS A 23 -6.84 -2.50 7.42
N ALA A 24 -5.60 -2.55 6.93
CA ALA A 24 -4.46 -2.07 7.70
C ALA A 24 -4.52 -0.56 7.92
N ILE A 25 -4.86 0.20 6.87
CA ILE A 25 -4.88 1.65 6.96
C ILE A 25 -6.02 2.16 7.84
N ALA A 26 -7.08 1.37 7.99
CA ALA A 26 -8.18 1.74 8.86
C ALA A 26 -7.75 1.84 10.33
N GLY A 27 -6.67 1.16 10.71
CA GLY A 27 -6.11 1.23 12.05
C GLY A 27 -5.13 2.36 12.27
N LEU A 28 -4.84 3.14 11.23
CA LEU A 28 -3.90 4.26 11.31
C LEU A 28 -4.63 5.58 11.47
N GLU A 29 -3.90 6.57 11.96
CA GLU A 29 -4.40 7.94 12.05
C GLU A 29 -3.97 8.74 10.83
N SER A 30 -4.69 9.85 10.56
CA SER A 30 -4.35 10.75 9.46
C SER A 30 -2.90 11.19 9.55
N GLY A 31 -2.20 11.12 8.42
CA GLY A 31 -0.80 11.50 8.32
C GLY A 31 0.17 10.37 8.59
N GLN A 32 -0.28 9.24 9.11
CA GLN A 32 0.59 8.09 9.31
C GLN A 32 0.84 7.35 8.00
N ILE A 33 1.98 6.68 7.91
CA ILE A 33 2.44 6.01 6.70
C ILE A 33 2.27 4.50 6.84
N LEU A 34 1.64 3.88 5.85
CA LEU A 34 1.56 2.43 5.72
C LEU A 34 2.52 1.98 4.62
N GLU A 35 3.41 1.08 4.96
CA GLU A 35 4.29 0.45 3.97
C GLU A 35 3.67 -0.88 3.54
N VAL A 36 3.46 -1.05 2.23
CA VAL A 36 2.87 -2.27 1.67
C VAL A 36 3.88 -2.96 0.76
N HIS A 37 4.09 -4.24 0.97
CA HIS A 37 4.94 -5.07 0.11
C HIS A 37 4.06 -6.03 -0.68
N ALA A 38 4.17 -6.00 -2.00
CA ALA A 38 3.37 -6.85 -2.88
C ALA A 38 4.24 -7.41 -4.01
N THR A 39 3.80 -8.52 -4.58
CA THR A 39 4.50 -9.13 -5.73
C THR A 39 3.63 -9.13 -6.98
N ASP A 40 2.35 -8.78 -6.88
CA ASP A 40 1.46 -8.70 -8.03
C ASP A 40 1.80 -7.46 -8.87
N LYS A 41 2.01 -7.66 -10.16
CA LYS A 41 2.40 -6.58 -11.08
C LYS A 41 1.32 -5.51 -11.21
N GLY A 42 0.06 -5.85 -10.99
CA GLY A 42 -1.04 -4.90 -11.03
C GLY A 42 -1.19 -4.05 -9.76
N ALA A 43 -0.46 -4.38 -8.70
CA ALA A 43 -0.63 -3.72 -7.41
C ALA A 43 -0.35 -2.22 -7.47
N LYS A 44 0.63 -1.79 -8.26
CA LYS A 44 0.96 -0.38 -8.36
C LYS A 44 -0.22 0.46 -8.84
N ASN A 45 -0.82 0.06 -9.96
CA ASN A 45 -1.95 0.81 -10.51
C ASN A 45 -3.17 0.73 -9.59
N ASP A 46 -3.43 -0.46 -9.05
CA ASP A 46 -4.57 -0.69 -8.18
C ASP A 46 -4.45 0.10 -6.87
N LEU A 47 -3.29 0.09 -6.24
CA LEU A 47 -3.09 0.81 -4.98
C LEU A 47 -3.10 2.31 -5.20
N GLN A 48 -2.54 2.78 -6.31
CA GLN A 48 -2.57 4.20 -6.63
C GLN A 48 -4.00 4.70 -6.84
N ALA A 49 -4.79 3.96 -7.61
CA ALA A 49 -6.19 4.31 -7.84
C ALA A 49 -6.99 4.27 -6.53
N TRP A 50 -6.78 3.23 -5.72
CA TRP A 50 -7.47 3.11 -4.45
C TRP A 50 -7.11 4.24 -3.49
N ALA A 51 -5.83 4.59 -3.40
CA ALA A 51 -5.38 5.65 -2.51
C ALA A 51 -6.01 6.99 -2.92
N THR A 52 -6.02 7.29 -4.21
CA THR A 52 -6.62 8.51 -4.73
C THR A 52 -8.11 8.55 -4.44
N SER A 53 -8.82 7.45 -4.68
CA SER A 53 -10.26 7.37 -4.42
C SER A 53 -10.59 7.48 -2.94
N GLY A 54 -9.74 6.95 -2.09
CA GLY A 54 -9.96 6.95 -0.64
C GLY A 54 -9.50 8.21 0.08
N GLY A 55 -8.93 9.18 -0.66
CA GLY A 55 -8.40 10.39 -0.04
C GLY A 55 -7.06 10.21 0.63
N HIS A 56 -6.35 9.12 0.33
CA HIS A 56 -5.00 8.87 0.81
C HIS A 56 -3.99 9.28 -0.24
N GLU A 57 -2.70 9.30 0.11
CA GLU A 57 -1.65 9.66 -0.82
C GLU A 57 -0.62 8.56 -0.93
N LEU A 58 -0.30 8.14 -2.16
CA LEU A 58 0.83 7.26 -2.42
C LEU A 58 2.07 8.14 -2.51
N VAL A 59 2.80 8.25 -1.39
CA VAL A 59 3.92 9.21 -1.30
C VAL A 59 5.21 8.67 -1.91
N LYS A 60 5.35 7.34 -1.99
CA LYS A 60 6.55 6.73 -2.56
C LYS A 60 6.25 5.31 -3.00
N HIS A 61 6.94 4.85 -4.02
CA HIS A 61 6.94 3.44 -4.39
C HIS A 61 8.32 3.03 -4.88
N GLU A 62 8.67 1.77 -4.67
CA GLU A 62 9.91 1.20 -5.15
C GLU A 62 9.67 -0.23 -5.62
N GLU A 63 10.52 -0.71 -6.50
CA GLU A 63 10.53 -2.10 -6.91
C GLU A 63 11.92 -2.66 -6.70
N GLU A 64 12.02 -3.78 -5.98
CA GLU A 64 13.30 -4.40 -5.68
C GLU A 64 13.13 -5.91 -5.64
N ALA A 65 13.91 -6.65 -6.44
CA ALA A 65 13.89 -8.11 -6.49
C ALA A 65 12.48 -8.68 -6.66
N SER A 66 11.69 -8.09 -7.56
CA SER A 66 10.31 -8.47 -7.87
C SER A 66 9.31 -8.16 -6.75
N VAL A 67 9.74 -7.47 -5.70
CA VAL A 67 8.85 -7.00 -4.64
C VAL A 67 8.56 -5.53 -4.88
N LEU A 68 7.26 -5.19 -4.93
CA LEU A 68 6.82 -3.82 -5.06
C LEU A 68 6.53 -3.28 -3.66
N LYS A 69 7.15 -2.16 -3.33
CA LYS A 69 6.98 -1.50 -2.04
C LYS A 69 6.25 -0.18 -2.24
N PHE A 70 5.25 0.07 -1.42
CA PHE A 70 4.44 1.28 -1.50
C PHE A 70 4.36 1.93 -0.13
N TRP A 71 4.50 3.24 -0.10
CA TRP A 71 4.32 4.02 1.13
C TRP A 71 3.11 4.92 0.93
N ILE A 72 2.06 4.66 1.70
CA ILE A 72 0.78 5.34 1.58
C ILE A 72 0.51 6.14 2.84
N GLN A 73 0.32 7.43 2.67
CA GLN A 73 -0.04 8.31 3.79
C GLN A 73 -1.55 8.37 3.93
N LYS A 74 -2.04 8.06 5.13
CA LYS A 74 -3.46 8.12 5.39
C LYS A 74 -3.96 9.55 5.38
N GLY A 75 -5.02 9.77 4.62
CA GLY A 75 -5.68 11.08 4.53
C GLY A 75 -6.58 11.43 5.70
#